data_a2ca9596f30cb5f884419c8954814237
#
_entry.id   a2ca9596f30cb5f884419c8954814237
#
_cell.length_a   1.000
_cell.length_b   1.000
_cell.length_c   1.000
_cell.angle_alpha   90.00
_cell.angle_beta   90.00
_cell.angle_gamma   90.00
#
_symmetry.space_group_name_H-M   'P 1'
#
loop_
_entity.id
_entity.type
_entity.pdbx_description
1 polymer ?
#
loop_
_entity_poly.entity_id
_entity_poly.type
_entity_poly.pdbx_seq_one_letter_code
_entity_poly.pdbx_strand_id
1 'polypeptide(L)'
;TDTRNDMRINTEEVFGPVASVIRVRDYEEALQVANDTPFGLSSGICTQSLKHATHFKRNAQAGMVMVNLPTAGVDYHVPFGGAKSSSYGPREQGRYAVEFHTTVKTAYTSA
;
A
#
# COMPACT_ATOMS: atom_id res chain seq x y z
N THR A 1 9.49 -4.27 -20.23
CA THR A 1 10.69 -3.64 -19.64
C THR A 1 10.85 -2.21 -20.19
N ASP A 2 11.71 -1.42 -19.51
CA ASP A 2 12.03 -0.03 -19.92
C ASP A 2 10.79 0.90 -19.92
N THR A 3 9.87 0.68 -18.98
CA THR A 3 8.70 1.54 -18.76
C THR A 3 9.06 2.70 -17.83
N ARG A 4 8.20 3.73 -17.81
CA ARG A 4 8.27 4.88 -16.89
C ARG A 4 6.91 5.13 -16.26
N ASN A 5 6.89 5.78 -15.11
CA ASN A 5 5.64 6.04 -14.37
C ASN A 5 4.59 6.84 -15.14
N ASP A 6 5.02 7.67 -16.11
CA ASP A 6 4.12 8.45 -16.95
C ASP A 6 3.42 7.65 -18.06
N MET A 7 3.81 6.39 -18.24
CA MET A 7 3.20 5.54 -19.26
C MET A 7 1.85 4.98 -18.77
N ARG A 8 0.91 4.88 -19.67
CA ARG A 8 -0.45 4.40 -19.41
C ARG A 8 -0.50 3.05 -18.67
N ILE A 9 0.40 2.13 -18.99
CA ILE A 9 0.51 0.82 -18.35
C ILE A 9 0.86 0.91 -16.84
N ASN A 10 1.41 2.03 -16.38
CA ASN A 10 1.79 2.27 -14.99
C ASN A 10 0.82 3.22 -14.27
N THR A 11 -0.05 3.91 -15.01
CA THR A 11 -1.05 4.85 -14.45
C THR A 11 -2.46 4.30 -14.46
N GLU A 12 -2.74 3.27 -15.28
CA GLU A 12 -4.03 2.58 -15.35
C GLU A 12 -3.85 1.11 -14.91
N GLU A 13 -4.80 0.60 -14.15
CA GLU A 13 -4.80 -0.80 -13.74
C GLU A 13 -5.23 -1.71 -14.89
N VAL A 14 -4.33 -2.57 -15.36
CA VAL A 14 -4.60 -3.50 -16.47
C VAL A 14 -5.49 -4.67 -16.04
N PHE A 15 -5.49 -5.03 -14.76
CA PHE A 15 -6.26 -6.12 -14.15
C PHE A 15 -6.09 -7.48 -14.87
N GLY A 16 -4.82 -7.88 -15.09
CA GLY A 16 -4.44 -9.10 -15.78
C GLY A 16 -3.03 -9.56 -15.45
N PRO A 17 -2.52 -10.64 -16.07
CA PRO A 17 -1.19 -11.17 -15.82
C PRO A 17 -0.10 -10.31 -16.47
N VAL A 18 -0.05 -9.04 -16.09
CA VAL A 18 0.86 -8.03 -16.63
C VAL A 18 1.71 -7.47 -15.51
N ALA A 19 3.01 -7.38 -15.75
CA ALA A 19 3.96 -6.70 -14.87
C ALA A 19 4.84 -5.75 -15.69
N SER A 20 4.97 -4.53 -15.23
CA SER A 20 5.92 -3.56 -15.78
C SER A 20 7.20 -3.54 -14.96
N VAL A 21 8.32 -3.24 -15.62
CA VAL A 21 9.62 -3.14 -14.98
C VAL A 21 10.24 -1.80 -15.30
N ILE A 22 10.53 -1.03 -14.26
CA ILE A 22 11.19 0.26 -14.32
C ILE A 22 12.60 0.11 -13.75
N ARG A 23 13.61 0.46 -14.52
CA ARG A 23 15.00 0.47 -14.05
C ARG A 23 15.27 1.76 -13.28
N VAL A 24 15.96 1.63 -12.17
CA VAL A 24 16.34 2.74 -11.30
C VAL A 24 17.84 2.67 -10.99
N ARG A 25 18.44 3.79 -10.61
CA ARG A 25 19.88 3.89 -10.33
C ARG A 25 20.26 3.42 -8.93
N ASP A 26 19.39 3.72 -7.97
CA ASP A 26 19.65 3.53 -6.54
C ASP A 26 18.34 3.31 -5.76
N TYR A 27 18.48 3.12 -4.45
CA TYR A 27 17.36 2.92 -3.55
C TYR A 27 16.46 4.16 -3.43
N GLU A 28 17.04 5.33 -3.43
CA GLU A 28 16.34 6.61 -3.30
C GLU A 28 15.40 6.82 -4.48
N GLU A 29 15.88 6.59 -5.69
CA GLU A 29 15.05 6.63 -6.89
C GLU A 29 14.01 5.50 -6.90
N ALA A 30 14.36 4.30 -6.44
CA ALA A 30 13.39 3.20 -6.32
C ALA A 30 12.19 3.57 -5.43
N LEU A 31 12.46 4.18 -4.27
CA LEU A 31 11.41 4.63 -3.37
C LEU A 31 10.57 5.76 -3.97
N GLN A 32 11.21 6.71 -4.66
CA GLN A 32 10.52 7.79 -5.33
C GLN A 32 9.57 7.24 -6.42
N VAL A 33 10.06 6.37 -7.28
CA VAL A 33 9.28 5.72 -8.35
C VAL A 33 8.14 4.89 -7.77
N ALA A 34 8.39 4.13 -6.70
CA ALA A 34 7.36 3.33 -6.03
C ALA A 34 6.25 4.19 -5.40
N ASN A 35 6.58 5.40 -4.97
CA ASN A 35 5.61 6.34 -4.41
C ASN A 35 4.92 7.22 -5.45
N ASP A 36 5.50 7.38 -6.63
CA ASP A 36 4.95 8.21 -7.72
C ASP A 36 3.90 7.42 -8.54
N THR A 37 2.79 7.10 -7.90
CA THR A 37 1.66 6.38 -8.48
C THR A 37 0.36 6.77 -7.78
N PRO A 38 -0.79 6.76 -8.45
CA PRO A 38 -2.09 6.94 -7.79
C PRO A 38 -2.47 5.76 -6.90
N PHE A 39 -1.83 4.61 -7.06
CA PHE A 39 -2.12 3.40 -6.30
C PHE A 39 -1.33 3.35 -4.99
N GLY A 40 -1.85 2.62 -4.01
CA GLY A 40 -1.21 2.51 -2.71
C GLY A 40 -1.78 1.37 -1.84
N LEU A 41 -2.20 0.25 -2.43
CA LEU A 41 -2.72 -0.88 -1.66
C LEU A 41 -1.57 -1.57 -0.91
N SER A 42 -0.61 -2.07 -1.64
CA SER A 42 0.56 -2.75 -1.07
C SER A 42 1.84 -2.36 -1.79
N SER A 43 2.96 -2.40 -1.07
CA SER A 43 4.29 -2.19 -1.61
C SER A 43 5.29 -3.06 -0.89
N GLY A 44 6.34 -3.48 -1.57
CA GLY A 44 7.35 -4.38 -1.00
C GLY A 44 8.76 -4.04 -1.41
N ILE A 45 9.72 -4.41 -0.57
CA ILE A 45 11.15 -4.33 -0.84
C ILE A 45 11.81 -5.67 -0.57
N CYS A 46 12.69 -6.09 -1.48
CA CYS A 46 13.63 -7.18 -1.27
C CYS A 46 15.02 -6.60 -0.97
N THR A 47 15.52 -6.77 0.25
CA THR A 47 16.80 -6.19 0.66
C THR A 47 17.42 -6.95 1.83
N GLN A 48 18.75 -6.98 1.89
CA GLN A 48 19.51 -7.40 3.07
C GLN A 48 19.94 -6.23 3.96
N SER A 49 19.72 -4.99 3.51
CA SER A 49 20.05 -3.78 4.27
C SER A 49 18.96 -3.47 5.29
N LEU A 50 19.26 -3.62 6.57
CA LEU A 50 18.36 -3.22 7.65
C LEU A 50 18.03 -1.72 7.61
N LYS A 51 18.97 -0.89 7.17
CA LYS A 51 18.76 0.55 6.93
C LYS A 51 17.67 0.78 5.90
N HIS A 52 17.79 0.16 4.71
CA HIS A 52 16.79 0.31 3.65
C HIS A 52 15.44 -0.29 4.04
N ALA A 53 15.42 -1.47 4.68
CA ALA A 53 14.20 -2.09 5.19
C ALA A 53 13.44 -1.16 6.16
N THR A 54 14.15 -0.56 7.12
CA THR A 54 13.56 0.34 8.11
C THR A 54 13.08 1.65 7.46
N HIS A 55 13.88 2.22 6.59
CA HIS A 55 13.54 3.44 5.88
C HIS A 55 12.34 3.25 4.95
N PHE A 56 12.30 2.15 4.19
CA PHE A 56 11.21 1.82 3.29
C PHE A 56 9.86 1.67 4.03
N LYS A 57 9.84 0.94 5.16
CA LYS A 57 8.63 0.78 5.98
C LYS A 57 8.01 2.12 6.44
N ARG A 58 8.85 3.14 6.65
CA ARG A 58 8.41 4.46 7.12
C ARG A 58 8.00 5.40 6.00
N ASN A 59 8.54 5.22 4.80
CA ASN A 59 8.44 6.19 3.72
C ASN A 59 7.66 5.67 2.50
N ALA A 60 7.37 4.38 2.41
CA ALA A 60 6.51 3.85 1.36
C ALA A 60 5.07 4.32 1.57
N GLN A 61 4.47 4.90 0.53
CA GLN A 61 3.13 5.47 0.54
C GLN A 61 2.08 4.43 0.16
N ALA A 62 2.10 3.29 0.84
CA ALA A 62 1.13 2.22 0.69
C ALA A 62 0.52 1.86 2.04
N GLY A 63 -0.68 1.31 2.02
CA GLY A 63 -1.38 0.90 3.23
C GLY A 63 -0.78 -0.34 3.88
N MET A 64 -0.20 -1.21 3.08
CA MET A 64 0.49 -2.43 3.52
C MET A 64 1.89 -2.47 2.94
N VAL A 65 2.89 -2.68 3.79
CA VAL A 65 4.31 -2.64 3.39
C VAL A 65 5.01 -3.91 3.83
N MET A 66 5.62 -4.61 2.89
CA MET A 66 6.31 -5.87 3.08
C MET A 66 7.82 -5.72 2.88
N VAL A 67 8.59 -6.45 3.67
CA VAL A 67 10.06 -6.57 3.50
C VAL A 67 10.39 -8.04 3.36
N ASN A 68 10.96 -8.42 2.23
CA ASN A 68 11.33 -9.80 1.90
C ASN A 68 10.15 -10.80 1.98
N LEU A 69 8.94 -10.30 1.78
CA LEU A 69 7.71 -11.09 1.76
C LEU A 69 6.92 -10.74 0.49
N PRO A 70 6.06 -11.65 0.02
CA PRO A 70 5.11 -11.35 -1.05
C PRO A 70 4.19 -10.19 -0.68
N THR A 71 3.78 -9.40 -1.65
CA THR A 71 2.82 -8.29 -1.47
C THR A 71 1.36 -8.75 -1.48
N ALA A 72 1.12 -10.04 -1.63
CA ALA A 72 -0.19 -10.68 -1.55
C ALA A 72 -0.26 -11.62 -0.34
N GLY A 73 -1.47 -11.92 0.13
CA GLY A 73 -1.70 -12.83 1.25
C GLY A 73 -1.54 -12.14 2.60
N VAL A 74 -2.49 -11.30 2.95
CA VAL A 74 -2.53 -10.64 4.27
C VAL A 74 -3.36 -11.48 5.24
N ASP A 75 -2.86 -11.63 6.46
CA ASP A 75 -3.54 -12.36 7.53
C ASP A 75 -4.87 -11.68 7.92
N TYR A 76 -5.90 -12.47 8.17
CA TYR A 76 -7.25 -11.98 8.48
C TYR A 76 -7.35 -11.15 9.78
N HIS A 77 -6.39 -11.27 10.68
CA HIS A 77 -6.38 -10.59 11.98
C HIS A 77 -5.62 -9.26 11.98
N VAL A 78 -5.00 -8.89 10.85
CA VAL A 78 -4.30 -7.61 10.71
C VAL A 78 -5.14 -6.61 9.90
N PRO A 79 -4.95 -5.31 10.11
CA PRO A 79 -5.69 -4.30 9.35
C PRO A 79 -5.37 -4.39 7.85
N PHE A 80 -6.40 -4.53 7.03
CA PHE A 80 -6.30 -4.55 5.58
C PHE A 80 -6.79 -3.22 5.00
N GLY A 81 -6.05 -2.67 4.06
CA GLY A 81 -6.47 -1.50 3.30
C GLY A 81 -5.29 -0.73 2.75
N GLY A 82 -5.57 0.09 1.77
CA GLY A 82 -4.61 0.89 1.03
C GLY A 82 -4.46 2.33 1.50
N ALA A 83 -3.75 3.07 0.70
CA ALA A 83 -3.64 4.51 0.72
C ALA A 83 -3.99 5.06 -0.67
N LYS A 84 -3.99 6.37 -0.83
CA LYS A 84 -4.28 7.06 -2.10
C LYS A 84 -5.61 6.56 -2.71
N SER A 85 -5.65 6.32 -4.02
CA SER A 85 -6.85 5.85 -4.72
C SER A 85 -7.17 4.37 -4.52
N SER A 86 -6.35 3.62 -3.80
CA SER A 86 -6.55 2.18 -3.60
C SER A 86 -7.49 1.83 -2.45
N SER A 87 -7.90 2.78 -1.62
CA SER A 87 -8.86 2.53 -0.54
C SER A 87 -9.65 3.79 -0.18
N TYR A 88 -10.86 3.55 0.26
CA TYR A 88 -11.76 4.54 0.82
C TYR A 88 -12.19 4.12 2.22
N GLY A 89 -12.08 5.05 3.18
CA GLY A 89 -12.52 4.82 4.56
C GLY A 89 -11.51 4.12 5.46
N PRO A 90 -11.97 3.61 6.60
CA PRO A 90 -11.12 2.95 7.60
C PRO A 90 -10.60 1.59 7.11
N ARG A 91 -9.65 1.05 7.86
CA ARG A 91 -9.10 -0.28 7.59
C ARG A 91 -10.13 -1.37 7.85
N GLU A 92 -10.13 -2.38 6.99
CA GLU A 92 -10.88 -3.62 7.16
C GLU A 92 -10.07 -4.63 7.97
N GLN A 93 -10.71 -5.69 8.41
CA GLN A 93 -10.14 -6.84 9.12
C GLN A 93 -9.59 -6.52 10.54
N GLY A 94 -9.34 -7.58 11.29
CA GLY A 94 -8.88 -7.48 12.66
C GLY A 94 -9.81 -6.61 13.51
N ARG A 95 -9.25 -5.93 14.49
CA ARG A 95 -10.03 -5.05 15.39
C ARG A 95 -10.65 -3.83 14.66
N TYR A 96 -10.11 -3.44 13.52
CA TYR A 96 -10.61 -2.30 12.73
C TYR A 96 -11.89 -2.63 11.96
N ALA A 97 -12.25 -3.91 11.83
CA ALA A 97 -13.51 -4.30 11.21
C ALA A 97 -14.73 -3.71 11.93
N VAL A 98 -14.63 -3.48 13.23
CA VAL A 98 -15.70 -2.83 14.01
C VAL A 98 -15.93 -1.39 13.50
N GLU A 99 -14.88 -0.62 13.33
CA GLU A 99 -14.97 0.76 12.81
C GLU A 99 -15.46 0.79 11.36
N PHE A 100 -15.01 -0.18 10.55
CA PHE A 100 -15.41 -0.29 9.14
C PHE A 100 -16.90 -0.61 8.97
N HIS A 101 -17.44 -1.51 9.80
CA HIS A 101 -18.82 -2.02 9.66
C HIS A 101 -19.83 -1.31 10.55
N THR A 102 -19.45 -0.31 11.34
CA THR A 102 -20.35 0.39 12.27
C THR A 102 -20.25 1.90 12.15
N THR A 103 -21.28 2.58 12.69
CA THR A 103 -21.27 4.03 12.86
C THR A 103 -21.43 4.37 14.32
N VAL A 104 -20.71 5.40 14.78
CA VAL A 104 -20.84 5.90 16.14
C VAL A 104 -22.08 6.82 16.23
N LYS A 105 -22.95 6.56 17.21
CA LYS A 105 -24.08 7.41 17.54
C LYS A 105 -24.03 7.81 19.01
N THR A 106 -24.00 9.09 19.28
CA THR A 106 -24.09 9.63 20.64
C THR A 106 -25.53 10.03 20.93
N ALA A 107 -26.06 9.60 22.07
CA ALA A 107 -27.39 9.97 22.53
C ALA A 107 -27.33 10.46 23.99
N TYR A 108 -28.05 11.52 24.28
CA TYR A 108 -28.26 12.05 25.62
C TYR A 108 -29.74 11.93 25.97
N THR A 109 -30.04 11.53 27.21
CA THR A 109 -31.40 11.50 27.75
C THR A 109 -31.41 12.20 29.09
N SER A 110 -32.33 13.15 29.27
CA SER A 110 -32.65 13.73 30.56
C SER A 110 -33.97 13.13 31.07
N ALA A 111 -34.01 12.79 32.36
CA ALA A 111 -35.22 12.39 33.05
C ALA A 111 -35.99 13.65 33.56
#